data_6bcbc2ff26adcd618e67a5d9914a3f09
#
_entry.id   6bcbc2ff26adcd618e67a5d9914a3f09
#
_cell.length_a   1.000
_cell.length_b   1.000
_cell.length_c   1.000
_cell.angle_alpha   90.00
_cell.angle_beta   90.00
_cell.angle_gamma   90.00
#
_symmetry.space_group_name_H-M   'P 1'
#
loop_
_entity.id
_entity.type
_entity.pdbx_description
1 polymer ?
#
loop_
_entity_poly.entity_id
_entity_poly.type
_entity_poly.pdbx_seq_one_letter_code
_entity_poly.pdbx_strand_id
1 'polypeptide(L)'
;IDTVIGKGHRGALVTIVERVTQFTVSTQVAGKTAQAVTAATIELLRPYRSALHTITADNGKEFAYHEQITEALSIPVYFAHPYHSWERGLNENTNGLLRQYWPKSTDFKAVTPAQVIPVLEQLNNRPRKTLGFETPAKLMQDHLAAKAA
;
A
#
# COMPACT_ATOMS: atom_id res chain seq x y z
N ILE A 1 -3.46 0.48 -4.45
CA ILE A 1 -2.03 0.15 -4.46
C ILE A 1 -1.26 1.14 -5.34
N ASP A 2 -0.07 1.50 -4.93
CA ASP A 2 0.82 2.44 -5.62
C ASP A 2 2.28 2.16 -5.28
N THR A 3 3.19 2.90 -5.91
CA THR A 3 4.62 2.83 -5.63
C THR A 3 5.20 4.22 -5.35
N VAL A 4 6.04 4.34 -4.33
CA VAL A 4 6.81 5.55 -4.03
C VAL A 4 8.26 5.32 -4.48
N ILE A 5 8.70 6.07 -5.50
CA ILE A 5 9.99 5.85 -6.16
C ILE A 5 11.10 6.61 -5.44
N GLY A 6 12.26 5.96 -5.28
CA GLY A 6 13.44 6.57 -4.70
C GLY A 6 14.19 7.52 -5.66
N LYS A 7 15.15 8.26 -5.13
CA LYS A 7 16.00 9.16 -5.89
C LYS A 7 16.70 8.40 -7.03
N GLY A 8 16.63 8.94 -8.23
CA GLY A 8 17.24 8.33 -9.41
C GLY A 8 16.73 6.92 -9.73
N HIS A 9 15.45 6.63 -9.38
CA HIS A 9 14.84 5.31 -9.52
C HIS A 9 15.54 4.19 -8.70
N ARG A 10 16.25 4.55 -7.63
CA ARG A 10 16.97 3.60 -6.77
C ARG A 10 16.04 3.09 -5.67
N GLY A 11 15.45 1.91 -5.93
CA GLY A 11 14.48 1.28 -5.06
C GLY A 11 13.13 1.99 -5.06
N ALA A 12 12.16 1.35 -4.43
CA ALA A 12 10.82 1.89 -4.25
C ALA A 12 10.17 1.34 -2.99
N LEU A 13 9.09 1.98 -2.53
CA LEU A 13 8.14 1.39 -1.59
C LEU A 13 6.90 0.97 -2.37
N VAL A 14 6.44 -0.25 -2.17
CA VAL A 14 5.09 -0.67 -2.55
C VAL A 14 4.17 -0.26 -1.42
N THR A 15 3.13 0.51 -1.71
CA THR A 15 2.18 1.04 -0.72
C THR A 15 0.77 0.58 -1.04
N ILE A 16 0.09 0.07 -0.03
CA ILE A 16 -1.28 -0.41 -0.15
C ILE A 16 -2.09 0.19 0.98
N VAL A 17 -3.21 0.83 0.64
CA VAL A 17 -4.08 1.49 1.61
C VAL A 17 -5.46 0.87 1.51
N GLU A 18 -6.02 0.43 2.63
CA GLU A 18 -7.41 0.00 2.72
C GLU A 18 -8.32 1.25 2.78
N ARG A 19 -9.37 1.25 1.95
CA ARG A 19 -10.13 2.48 1.67
C ARG A 19 -11.01 2.96 2.83
N VAL A 20 -11.57 2.04 3.60
CA VAL A 20 -12.50 2.38 4.69
C VAL A 20 -11.76 2.78 5.96
N THR A 21 -10.78 1.97 6.35
CA THR A 21 -10.03 2.16 7.58
C THR A 21 -8.79 3.06 7.43
N GLN A 22 -8.38 3.32 6.19
CA GLN A 22 -7.13 4.00 5.83
C GLN A 22 -5.87 3.26 6.35
N PHE A 23 -6.02 1.99 6.72
CA PHE A 23 -4.90 1.17 7.16
C PHE A 23 -3.91 0.95 6.01
N THR A 24 -2.65 1.18 6.31
CA THR A 24 -1.58 1.16 5.31
C THR A 24 -0.61 0.03 5.60
N VAL A 25 -0.29 -0.75 4.57
CA VAL A 25 0.83 -1.68 4.56
C VAL A 25 1.81 -1.29 3.46
N SER A 26 3.08 -1.49 3.70
CA SER A 26 4.14 -1.12 2.76
C SER A 26 5.39 -1.97 2.98
N THR A 27 6.15 -2.16 1.93
CA THR A 27 7.49 -2.73 2.01
C THR A 27 8.40 -2.12 0.95
N GLN A 28 9.69 -2.19 1.23
CA GLN A 28 10.74 -1.75 0.31
C GLN A 28 10.99 -2.85 -0.74
N VAL A 29 11.20 -2.43 -1.98
CA VAL A 29 11.65 -3.27 -3.10
C VAL A 29 12.89 -2.66 -3.74
N ALA A 30 13.78 -3.52 -4.26
CA ALA A 30 15.04 -3.07 -4.86
C ALA A 30 14.86 -2.22 -6.12
N GLY A 31 13.72 -2.42 -6.82
CA GLY A 31 13.38 -1.67 -8.03
C GLY A 31 11.90 -1.76 -8.34
N LYS A 32 11.41 -0.82 -9.13
CA LYS A 32 10.02 -0.76 -9.61
C LYS A 32 9.81 -1.71 -10.79
N THR A 33 10.12 -2.99 -10.62
CA THR A 33 9.87 -4.04 -11.62
C THR A 33 8.53 -4.71 -11.37
N ALA A 34 7.88 -5.19 -12.43
CA ALA A 34 6.61 -5.90 -12.30
C ALA A 34 6.75 -7.12 -11.40
N GLN A 35 7.84 -7.86 -11.51
CA GLN A 35 8.10 -9.04 -10.67
C GLN A 35 8.24 -8.69 -9.19
N ALA A 36 9.04 -7.68 -8.84
CA ALA A 36 9.26 -7.28 -7.46
C ALA A 36 7.99 -6.70 -6.81
N VAL A 37 7.26 -5.87 -7.54
CA VAL A 37 5.99 -5.26 -7.06
C VAL A 37 4.92 -6.33 -6.88
N THR A 38 4.80 -7.29 -7.78
CA THR A 38 3.85 -8.40 -7.68
C THR A 38 4.13 -9.27 -6.45
N ALA A 39 5.38 -9.69 -6.26
CA ALA A 39 5.78 -10.49 -5.11
C ALA A 39 5.52 -9.77 -3.78
N ALA A 40 5.91 -8.50 -3.69
CA ALA A 40 5.68 -7.67 -2.51
C ALA A 40 4.19 -7.48 -2.20
N THR A 41 3.37 -7.25 -3.23
CA THR A 41 1.91 -7.10 -3.08
C THR A 41 1.27 -8.37 -2.50
N ILE A 42 1.63 -9.52 -3.05
CA ILE A 42 1.10 -10.82 -2.57
C ILE A 42 1.51 -11.06 -1.12
N GLU A 43 2.78 -10.82 -0.78
CA GLU A 43 3.28 -11.00 0.58
C GLU A 43 2.59 -10.08 1.58
N LEU A 44 2.47 -8.78 1.26
CA LEU A 44 1.82 -7.80 2.11
C LEU A 44 0.34 -8.09 2.36
N LEU A 45 -0.38 -8.59 1.38
CA LEU A 45 -1.83 -8.80 1.45
C LEU A 45 -2.23 -10.19 1.92
N ARG A 46 -1.34 -11.16 1.88
CA ARG A 46 -1.63 -12.54 2.32
C ARG A 46 -2.25 -12.64 3.71
N PRO A 47 -1.76 -11.91 4.75
CA PRO A 47 -2.37 -11.95 6.07
C PRO A 47 -3.82 -11.45 6.13
N TYR A 48 -4.23 -10.65 5.15
CA TYR A 48 -5.55 -10.00 5.09
C TYR A 48 -6.49 -10.66 4.08
N ARG A 49 -6.09 -11.76 3.45
CA ARG A 49 -6.80 -12.37 2.33
C ARG A 49 -8.29 -12.57 2.57
N SER A 50 -8.67 -13.00 3.78
CA SER A 50 -10.07 -13.25 4.14
C SER A 50 -10.94 -11.98 4.19
N ALA A 51 -10.33 -10.82 4.34
CA ALA A 51 -11.01 -9.53 4.41
C ALA A 51 -10.92 -8.72 3.10
N LEU A 52 -10.15 -9.19 2.12
CA LEU A 52 -9.97 -8.50 0.85
C LEU A 52 -11.15 -8.76 -0.11
N HIS A 53 -11.57 -7.72 -0.82
CA HIS A 53 -12.60 -7.79 -1.85
C HIS A 53 -12.04 -7.49 -3.23
N THR A 54 -11.34 -6.37 -3.38
CA THR A 54 -10.77 -5.90 -4.64
C THR A 54 -9.46 -5.17 -4.39
N ILE A 55 -8.61 -5.12 -5.40
CA ILE A 55 -7.44 -4.25 -5.43
C ILE A 55 -7.61 -3.27 -6.59
N THR A 56 -7.31 -1.99 -6.35
CA THR A 56 -7.24 -0.98 -7.40
C THR A 56 -5.80 -0.52 -7.56
N ALA A 57 -5.29 -0.56 -8.78
CA ALA A 57 -3.95 -0.10 -9.15
C ALA A 57 -4.03 1.00 -10.22
N ASP A 58 -2.94 1.72 -10.45
CA ASP A 58 -2.83 2.54 -11.64
C ASP A 58 -2.41 1.71 -12.88
N ASN A 59 -2.36 2.35 -14.05
CA ASN A 59 -1.94 1.70 -15.28
C ASN A 59 -0.40 1.62 -15.44
N GLY A 60 0.33 1.61 -14.33
CA GLY A 60 1.78 1.51 -14.34
C GLY A 60 2.27 0.14 -14.82
N LYS A 61 3.40 0.14 -15.52
CA LYS A 61 4.02 -1.11 -16.02
C LYS A 61 4.40 -2.08 -14.90
N GLU A 62 4.60 -1.56 -13.68
CA GLU A 62 4.87 -2.37 -12.48
C GLU A 62 3.72 -3.28 -12.07
N PHE A 63 2.52 -3.05 -12.56
CA PHE A 63 1.34 -3.88 -12.33
C PHE A 63 1.01 -4.81 -13.50
N ALA A 64 1.95 -5.01 -14.42
CA ALA A 64 1.74 -5.86 -15.60
C ALA A 64 1.42 -7.32 -15.23
N TYR A 65 1.89 -7.81 -14.07
CA TYR A 65 1.62 -9.17 -13.61
C TYR A 65 0.44 -9.27 -12.63
N HIS A 66 -0.53 -8.37 -12.76
CA HIS A 66 -1.72 -8.33 -11.89
C HIS A 66 -2.52 -9.65 -11.86
N GLU A 67 -2.48 -10.43 -12.93
CA GLU A 67 -3.12 -11.75 -12.97
C GLU A 67 -2.52 -12.72 -11.95
N GLN A 68 -1.21 -12.65 -11.71
CA GLN A 68 -0.55 -13.44 -10.66
C GLN A 68 -1.02 -13.03 -9.26
N ILE A 69 -1.30 -11.75 -9.04
CA ILE A 69 -1.88 -11.26 -7.78
C ILE A 69 -3.28 -11.83 -7.60
N THR A 70 -4.11 -11.75 -8.65
CA THR A 70 -5.46 -12.31 -8.65
C THR A 70 -5.45 -13.81 -8.35
N GLU A 71 -4.57 -14.57 -8.99
CA GLU A 71 -4.45 -16.00 -8.78
C GLU A 71 -4.01 -16.34 -7.34
N ALA A 72 -2.98 -15.67 -6.83
CA ALA A 72 -2.43 -15.94 -5.51
C ALA A 72 -3.37 -15.56 -4.36
N LEU A 73 -4.15 -14.48 -4.50
CA LEU A 73 -5.03 -13.94 -3.46
C LEU A 73 -6.50 -14.28 -3.68
N SER A 74 -6.88 -14.78 -4.86
CA SER A 74 -8.26 -15.06 -5.27
C SER A 74 -9.16 -13.82 -5.22
N ILE A 75 -8.61 -12.66 -5.58
CA ILE A 75 -9.32 -11.39 -5.63
C ILE A 75 -9.01 -10.65 -6.94
N PRO A 76 -10.00 -9.93 -7.51
CA PRO A 76 -9.78 -9.19 -8.76
C PRO A 76 -8.93 -7.94 -8.54
N VAL A 77 -8.09 -7.63 -9.53
CA VAL A 77 -7.34 -6.38 -9.62
C VAL A 77 -7.96 -5.51 -10.69
N TYR A 78 -8.36 -4.30 -10.31
CA TYR A 78 -8.90 -3.28 -11.22
C TYR A 78 -7.90 -2.17 -11.42
N PHE A 79 -7.98 -1.49 -12.54
CA PHE A 79 -7.14 -0.34 -12.85
C PHE A 79 -7.97 0.94 -12.78
N ALA A 80 -7.40 1.99 -12.18
CA ALA A 80 -8.02 3.31 -12.17
C ALA A 80 -8.16 3.84 -13.61
N HIS A 81 -9.26 4.52 -13.89
CA HIS A 81 -9.48 5.13 -15.21
C HIS A 81 -8.43 6.23 -15.48
N PRO A 82 -7.97 6.38 -16.71
CA PRO A 82 -7.08 7.48 -17.07
C PRO A 82 -7.70 8.84 -16.68
N TYR A 83 -6.86 9.74 -16.15
CA TYR A 83 -7.26 11.09 -15.69
C TYR A 83 -8.27 11.14 -14.54
N HIS A 84 -8.55 10.03 -13.86
CA HIS A 84 -9.43 9.96 -12.68
C HIS A 84 -8.61 9.88 -11.38
N SER A 85 -7.83 10.93 -11.10
CA SER A 85 -6.94 10.97 -9.92
C SER A 85 -7.69 10.80 -8.58
N TRP A 86 -8.96 11.19 -8.50
CA TRP A 86 -9.79 11.02 -7.29
C TRP A 86 -10.03 9.55 -6.92
N GLU A 87 -9.94 8.62 -7.87
CA GLU A 87 -10.03 7.18 -7.59
C GLU A 87 -8.85 6.68 -6.74
N ARG A 88 -7.78 7.50 -6.65
CA ARG A 88 -6.52 7.18 -5.95
C ARG A 88 -6.12 8.24 -4.92
N GLY A 89 -6.97 9.21 -4.65
CA GLY A 89 -6.66 10.33 -3.75
C GLY A 89 -6.15 9.89 -2.37
N LEU A 90 -6.66 8.78 -1.84
CA LEU A 90 -6.20 8.23 -0.57
C LEU A 90 -4.74 7.71 -0.65
N ASN A 91 -4.37 7.06 -1.75
CA ASN A 91 -2.99 6.62 -1.98
C ASN A 91 -2.04 7.81 -2.10
N GLU A 92 -2.44 8.84 -2.84
CA GLU A 92 -1.64 10.06 -3.00
C GLU A 92 -1.41 10.75 -1.65
N ASN A 93 -2.46 10.87 -0.83
CA ASN A 93 -2.36 11.43 0.53
C ASN A 93 -1.40 10.59 1.40
N THR A 94 -1.54 9.28 1.37
CA THR A 94 -0.69 8.37 2.15
C THR A 94 0.77 8.44 1.68
N ASN A 95 1.00 8.50 0.38
CA ASN A 95 2.34 8.68 -0.18
C ASN A 95 2.95 10.02 0.27
N GLY A 96 2.14 11.07 0.36
CA GLY A 96 2.54 12.36 0.93
C GLY A 96 2.98 12.27 2.40
N LEU A 97 2.26 11.49 3.21
CA LEU A 97 2.63 11.22 4.60
C LEU A 97 3.95 10.43 4.70
N LEU A 98 4.15 9.42 3.87
CA LEU A 98 5.39 8.65 3.81
C LEU A 98 6.58 9.52 3.39
N ARG A 99 6.35 10.52 2.54
CA ARG A 99 7.39 11.48 2.13
C ARG A 99 7.86 12.41 3.25
N GLN A 100 7.14 12.52 4.35
CA GLN A 100 7.61 13.21 5.56
C GLN A 100 8.76 12.45 6.24
N TYR A 101 8.76 11.12 6.15
CA TYR A 101 9.83 10.25 6.67
C TYR A 101 10.91 10.00 5.63
N TRP A 102 10.53 9.84 4.37
CA TRP A 102 11.44 9.57 3.26
C TRP A 102 11.21 10.59 2.13
N PRO A 103 11.92 11.74 2.18
CA PRO A 103 11.83 12.77 1.14
C PRO A 103 12.19 12.24 -0.26
N LYS A 104 11.91 13.00 -1.30
CA LYS A 104 12.22 12.62 -2.70
C LYS A 104 13.70 12.34 -2.96
N SER A 105 14.59 12.84 -2.10
CA SER A 105 16.02 12.57 -2.15
C SER A 105 16.45 11.22 -1.59
N THR A 106 15.53 10.45 -1.02
CA THR A 106 15.83 9.16 -0.38
C THR A 106 16.18 8.08 -1.40
N ASP A 107 17.28 7.37 -1.15
CA ASP A 107 17.63 6.13 -1.85
C ASP A 107 16.97 4.94 -1.14
N PHE A 108 15.91 4.40 -1.71
CA PHE A 108 15.21 3.29 -1.09
C PHE A 108 15.98 1.96 -1.11
N LYS A 109 17.05 1.84 -1.90
CA LYS A 109 17.94 0.68 -1.77
C LYS A 109 18.66 0.63 -0.43
N ALA A 110 18.86 1.79 0.21
CA ALA A 110 19.46 1.91 1.53
C ALA A 110 18.46 1.74 2.68
N VAL A 111 17.15 1.73 2.39
CA VAL A 111 16.07 1.51 3.38
C VAL A 111 15.76 0.03 3.46
N THR A 112 15.82 -0.54 4.66
CA THR A 112 15.45 -1.95 4.90
C THR A 112 13.96 -2.10 5.18
N PRO A 113 13.36 -3.26 4.91
CA PRO A 113 11.97 -3.53 5.30
C PRO A 113 11.73 -3.31 6.81
N ALA A 114 12.70 -3.65 7.66
CA ALA A 114 12.62 -3.43 9.11
C ALA A 114 12.54 -1.94 9.50
N GLN A 115 13.08 -1.03 8.70
CA GLN A 115 12.96 0.41 8.91
C GLN A 115 11.59 0.97 8.49
N VAL A 116 10.87 0.26 7.63
CA VAL A 116 9.53 0.66 7.18
C VAL A 116 8.47 0.40 8.26
N ILE A 117 8.61 -0.69 9.01
CA ILE A 117 7.63 -1.12 10.02
C ILE A 117 7.33 -0.04 11.08
N PRO A 118 8.31 0.59 11.74
CA PRO A 118 8.03 1.61 12.77
C PRO A 118 7.29 2.83 12.19
N VAL A 119 7.56 3.21 10.96
CA VAL A 119 6.89 4.32 10.28
C VAL A 119 5.43 3.98 10.03
N LEU A 120 5.14 2.77 9.57
CA LEU A 120 3.77 2.30 9.37
C LEU A 120 3.00 2.21 10.68
N GLU A 121 3.64 1.76 11.76
CA GLU A 121 3.04 1.73 13.09
C GLU A 121 2.65 3.14 13.54
N GLN A 122 3.51 4.12 13.35
CA GLN A 122 3.19 5.52 13.66
C GLN A 122 2.03 6.04 12.83
N LEU A 123 2.01 5.78 11.52
CA LEU A 123 0.94 6.24 10.63
C LEU A 123 -0.39 5.55 10.95
N ASN A 124 -0.38 4.25 11.19
CA ASN A 124 -1.59 3.47 11.47
C ASN A 124 -2.15 3.70 12.89
N ASN A 125 -1.35 4.21 13.81
CA ASN A 125 -1.77 4.57 15.17
C ASN A 125 -2.01 6.08 15.35
N ARG A 126 -1.95 6.86 14.29
CA ARG A 126 -2.27 8.29 14.31
C ARG A 126 -3.78 8.49 14.15
N PRO A 127 -4.47 9.16 15.10
CA PRO A 127 -5.88 9.50 14.93
C PRO A 127 -6.12 10.32 13.66
N ARG A 128 -7.20 10.01 12.94
CA ARG A 128 -7.56 10.67 11.69
C ARG A 128 -8.90 11.39 11.84
N LYS A 129 -8.93 12.67 11.51
CA LYS A 129 -10.15 13.46 11.53
C LYS A 129 -11.26 12.83 10.67
N THR A 130 -10.89 12.35 9.48
CA THR A 130 -11.82 11.68 8.54
C THR A 130 -12.36 10.34 9.05
N LEU A 131 -11.78 9.79 10.12
CA LEU A 131 -12.21 8.56 10.79
C LEU A 131 -12.84 8.83 12.16
N GLY A 132 -13.35 10.06 12.39
CA GLY A 132 -13.89 10.44 13.70
C GLY A 132 -12.83 10.41 14.81
N PHE A 133 -11.57 10.72 14.49
CA PHE A 133 -10.39 10.66 15.36
C PHE A 133 -9.99 9.24 15.81
N GLU A 134 -10.58 8.21 15.24
CA GLU A 134 -10.09 6.84 15.39
C GLU A 134 -8.78 6.62 14.61
N THR A 135 -8.06 5.56 14.98
CA THR A 135 -6.84 5.17 14.28
C THR A 135 -7.12 4.14 13.21
N PRO A 136 -6.38 4.17 12.08
CA PRO A 136 -6.46 3.11 11.07
C PRO A 136 -6.25 1.70 11.64
N ALA A 137 -5.30 1.53 12.56
CA ALA A 137 -5.01 0.22 13.16
C ALA A 137 -6.20 -0.34 13.94
N LYS A 138 -6.85 0.50 14.75
CA LYS A 138 -8.03 0.06 15.51
C LYS A 138 -9.19 -0.33 14.60
N LEU A 139 -9.51 0.51 13.61
CA LEU A 139 -10.59 0.23 12.68
C LEU A 139 -10.32 -1.04 11.85
N MET A 140 -9.08 -1.26 11.44
CA MET A 140 -8.71 -2.48 10.72
C MET A 140 -8.84 -3.71 11.61
N GLN A 141 -8.42 -3.63 12.87
CA GLN A 141 -8.59 -4.71 13.84
C GLN A 141 -10.06 -5.05 14.06
N ASP A 142 -10.91 -4.04 14.24
CA ASP A 142 -12.36 -4.22 14.41
C ASP A 142 -12.99 -4.86 13.15
N HIS A 143 -12.56 -4.43 11.97
CA HIS A 143 -13.02 -4.99 10.69
C HIS A 143 -12.64 -6.47 10.53
N LEU A 144 -11.41 -6.84 10.87
CA LEU A 144 -10.95 -8.23 10.82
C LEU A 144 -11.68 -9.10 11.84
N ALA A 145 -11.93 -8.61 13.05
CA ALA A 145 -12.68 -9.31 14.08
C ALA A 145 -14.13 -9.57 13.65
N ALA A 146 -14.79 -8.60 13.02
CA ALA A 146 -16.15 -8.74 12.47
C ALA A 146 -16.22 -9.79 11.35
N LYS A 147 -15.19 -9.91 10.52
CA LYS A 147 -15.10 -10.92 9.45
C LYS A 147 -14.86 -12.34 9.98
N ALA A 148 -14.20 -12.47 11.13
CA ALA A 148 -13.91 -13.76 11.75
C ALA A 148 -15.09 -14.32 12.57
N ALA A 149 -16.07 -13.48 12.87
CA ALA A 149 -17.24 -13.86 13.66
C ALA A 149 -18.31 -14.61 12.84
#